data_4973db478de20019a9facf1afb6c12b4
#
_entry.id   4973db478de20019a9facf1afb6c12b4
#
_cell.length_a   1.000
_cell.length_b   1.000
_cell.length_c   1.000
_cell.angle_alpha   90.00
_cell.angle_beta   90.00
_cell.angle_gamma   90.00
#
_symmetry.space_group_name_H-M   'P 1'
#
loop_
_entity.id
_entity.type
_entity.pdbx_description
1 polymer ?
#
loop_
_entity_poly.entity_id
_entity_poly.type
_entity_poly.pdbx_seq_one_letter_code
_entity_poly.pdbx_strand_id
1 'polypeptide(L)'
;LWGRWNLDPVLLALMALAVAAFMLMGSYTRRDRSSFLAGMAVLVVIFISPLCALTVALFSARVVHHVLLIAVAAPLLAWTLTGRFSPRIQALLPALSTPLLALHVVIFWVWHMPDAYAQALASTPLYWLMQVSLLGSAMLFWVAVLLAAPGRAVVALVVVTAQMGLLGALLVFADQPLYLPHLGTTAPFGMDAQTDQQLAGLIMWVPAALP
;
A
#
# COMPACT_ATOMS: atom_id res chain seq x y z
N LEU A 1 -6.61 10.62 -20.25
CA LEU A 1 -6.38 9.92 -18.98
C LEU A 1 -7.53 10.09 -18.00
N TRP A 2 -8.03 11.30 -17.78
CA TRP A 2 -9.07 11.62 -16.77
C TRP A 2 -10.41 10.90 -16.97
N GLY A 3 -10.70 10.36 -18.14
CA GLY A 3 -11.88 9.52 -18.43
C GLY A 3 -11.66 8.01 -18.25
N ARG A 4 -10.47 7.56 -17.85
CA ARG A 4 -10.16 6.14 -17.69
C ARG A 4 -10.43 5.66 -16.27
N TRP A 5 -11.65 5.30 -16.02
CA TRP A 5 -12.08 4.66 -14.76
C TRP A 5 -11.97 3.14 -14.89
N ASN A 6 -11.44 2.49 -13.85
CA ASN A 6 -11.39 1.05 -13.79
C ASN A 6 -12.72 0.51 -13.24
N LEU A 7 -13.58 0.06 -14.15
CA LEU A 7 -14.89 -0.51 -13.80
C LEU A 7 -14.87 -2.04 -13.87
N ASP A 8 -13.75 -2.68 -13.53
CA ASP A 8 -13.64 -4.14 -13.46
C ASP A 8 -14.75 -4.72 -12.57
N PRO A 9 -15.65 -5.59 -13.09
CA PRO A 9 -16.80 -6.08 -12.33
C PRO A 9 -16.39 -6.96 -11.14
N VAL A 10 -15.26 -7.65 -11.21
CA VAL A 10 -14.75 -8.49 -10.09
C VAL A 10 -14.28 -7.61 -8.97
N LEU A 11 -13.52 -6.56 -9.28
CA LEU A 11 -13.07 -5.57 -8.29
C LEU A 11 -14.26 -4.91 -7.60
N LEU A 12 -15.24 -4.42 -8.38
CA LEU A 12 -16.44 -3.77 -7.85
C LEU A 12 -17.25 -4.73 -6.96
N ALA A 13 -17.41 -5.98 -7.39
CA ALA A 13 -18.10 -7.00 -6.61
C ALA A 13 -17.39 -7.31 -5.28
N LEU A 14 -16.06 -7.43 -5.30
CA LEU A 14 -15.27 -7.66 -4.08
C LEU A 14 -15.36 -6.48 -3.12
N MET A 15 -15.31 -5.25 -3.61
CA MET A 15 -15.49 -4.05 -2.78
C MET A 15 -16.90 -3.97 -2.19
N ALA A 16 -17.94 -4.24 -3.00
CA ALA A 16 -19.32 -4.29 -2.53
C ALA A 16 -19.52 -5.39 -1.48
N LEU A 17 -18.93 -6.58 -1.70
CA LEU A 17 -18.96 -7.69 -0.76
C LEU A 17 -18.27 -7.32 0.57
N ALA A 18 -17.12 -6.64 0.52
CA ALA A 18 -16.42 -6.18 1.72
C ALA A 18 -17.28 -5.20 2.52
N VAL A 19 -17.96 -4.25 1.85
CA VAL A 19 -18.89 -3.32 2.49
C VAL A 19 -20.09 -4.06 3.07
N ALA A 20 -20.71 -4.97 2.33
CA ALA A 20 -21.83 -5.76 2.77
C ALA A 20 -21.46 -6.63 3.99
N ALA A 21 -20.34 -7.33 3.92
CA ALA A 21 -19.81 -8.13 5.03
C ALA A 21 -19.61 -7.27 6.28
N PHE A 22 -18.98 -6.09 6.12
CA PHE A 22 -18.81 -5.16 7.22
C PHE A 22 -20.15 -4.73 7.83
N MET A 23 -21.15 -4.40 7.01
CA MET A 23 -22.48 -3.98 7.50
C MET A 23 -23.24 -5.12 8.20
N LEU A 24 -23.06 -6.36 7.77
CA LEU A 24 -23.73 -7.54 8.31
C LEU A 24 -23.05 -8.12 9.56
N MET A 25 -21.77 -7.88 9.78
CA MET A 25 -20.98 -8.50 10.86
C MET A 25 -21.25 -7.93 12.27
N GLY A 26 -22.23 -7.08 12.45
CA GLY A 26 -22.74 -6.69 13.76
C GLY A 26 -22.42 -5.26 14.19
N SER A 27 -22.45 -5.01 15.51
CA SER A 27 -22.35 -3.67 16.08
C SER A 27 -20.93 -3.09 15.98
N TYR A 28 -20.79 -2.04 15.20
CA TYR A 28 -19.58 -1.22 15.09
C TYR A 28 -19.80 0.12 15.77
N THR A 29 -18.77 0.64 16.41
CA THR A 29 -18.79 2.02 16.90
C THR A 29 -18.83 3.00 15.72
N ARG A 30 -19.20 4.24 15.99
CA ARG A 30 -19.15 5.30 14.96
C ARG A 30 -17.73 5.47 14.40
N ARG A 31 -16.72 5.31 15.25
CA ARG A 31 -15.30 5.39 14.86
C ARG A 31 -14.90 4.25 13.93
N ASP A 32 -15.32 3.01 14.21
CA ASP A 32 -15.02 1.87 13.34
C ASP A 32 -15.65 2.05 11.96
N ARG A 33 -16.90 2.52 11.91
CA ARG A 33 -17.60 2.80 10.64
C ARG A 33 -16.89 3.89 9.84
N SER A 34 -16.53 5.00 10.48
CA SER A 34 -15.81 6.07 9.78
C SER A 34 -14.44 5.63 9.29
N SER A 35 -13.70 4.84 10.09
CA SER A 35 -12.39 4.30 9.69
C SER A 35 -12.51 3.33 8.52
N PHE A 36 -13.48 2.41 8.57
CA PHE A 36 -13.74 1.48 7.47
C PHE A 36 -14.10 2.22 6.17
N LEU A 37 -15.07 3.15 6.25
CA LEU A 37 -15.51 3.91 5.06
C LEU A 37 -14.37 4.77 4.49
N ALA A 38 -13.55 5.38 5.34
CA ALA A 38 -12.39 6.13 4.89
C ALA A 38 -11.36 5.21 4.19
N GLY A 39 -11.06 4.03 4.76
CA GLY A 39 -10.20 3.03 4.13
C GLY A 39 -10.75 2.57 2.78
N MET A 40 -12.04 2.26 2.70
CA MET A 40 -12.71 1.90 1.43
C MET A 40 -12.68 3.04 0.42
N ALA A 41 -12.87 4.29 0.85
CA ALA A 41 -12.77 5.46 -0.04
C ALA A 41 -11.37 5.59 -0.63
N VAL A 42 -10.32 5.35 0.15
CA VAL A 42 -8.94 5.31 -0.36
C VAL A 42 -8.78 4.20 -1.39
N LEU A 43 -9.29 2.98 -1.13
CA LEU A 43 -9.26 1.88 -2.10
C LEU A 43 -10.00 2.23 -3.40
N VAL A 44 -11.16 2.90 -3.31
CA VAL A 44 -11.88 3.41 -4.49
C VAL A 44 -11.01 4.38 -5.28
N VAL A 45 -10.38 5.34 -4.61
CA VAL A 45 -9.50 6.32 -5.26
C VAL A 45 -8.34 5.64 -5.98
N ILE A 46 -7.64 4.70 -5.35
CA ILE A 46 -6.44 4.11 -5.92
C ILE A 46 -6.72 3.04 -6.99
N PHE A 47 -7.84 2.30 -6.89
CA PHE A 47 -8.14 1.20 -7.82
C PHE A 47 -9.17 1.54 -8.90
N ILE A 48 -10.10 2.45 -8.64
CA ILE A 48 -11.20 2.75 -9.58
C ILE A 48 -10.95 4.06 -10.32
N SER A 49 -10.37 5.09 -9.66
CA SER A 49 -10.18 6.39 -10.30
C SER A 49 -9.12 6.37 -11.40
N PRO A 50 -9.00 7.44 -12.20
CA PRO A 50 -7.93 7.59 -13.18
C PRO A 50 -6.50 7.49 -12.63
N LEU A 51 -6.31 7.57 -11.31
CA LEU A 51 -5.02 7.28 -10.66
C LEU A 51 -4.52 5.87 -11.01
N CYS A 52 -5.42 4.87 -11.09
CA CYS A 52 -5.06 3.52 -11.54
C CYS A 52 -4.43 3.53 -12.94
N ALA A 53 -4.97 4.30 -13.86
CA ALA A 53 -4.40 4.43 -15.21
C ALA A 53 -3.05 5.19 -15.21
N LEU A 54 -2.89 6.18 -14.33
CA LEU A 54 -1.63 6.90 -14.17
C LEU A 54 -0.51 5.99 -13.67
N THR A 55 -0.81 5.02 -12.82
CA THR A 55 0.21 4.09 -12.27
C THR A 55 0.84 3.18 -13.33
N VAL A 56 0.24 3.06 -14.51
CA VAL A 56 0.82 2.34 -15.65
C VAL A 56 1.78 3.25 -16.43
N ALA A 57 1.50 4.55 -16.45
CA ALA A 57 2.29 5.52 -17.19
C ALA A 57 3.47 6.08 -16.38
N LEU A 58 3.29 6.32 -15.08
CA LEU A 58 4.27 6.95 -14.21
C LEU A 58 4.61 6.05 -13.02
N PHE A 59 5.89 5.85 -12.78
CA PHE A 59 6.38 5.13 -11.59
C PHE A 59 6.11 5.92 -10.31
N SER A 60 6.24 7.25 -10.35
CA SER A 60 5.86 8.13 -9.23
C SER A 60 4.39 7.98 -8.83
N ALA A 61 3.48 7.88 -9.79
CA ALA A 61 2.06 7.62 -9.52
C ALA A 61 1.85 6.23 -8.90
N ARG A 62 2.63 5.22 -9.32
CA ARG A 62 2.62 3.88 -8.69
C ARG A 62 3.06 3.93 -7.24
N VAL A 63 4.10 4.70 -6.94
CA VAL A 63 4.56 4.91 -5.57
C VAL A 63 3.49 5.60 -4.72
N VAL A 64 2.84 6.66 -5.22
CA VAL A 64 1.70 7.28 -4.52
C VAL A 64 0.60 6.25 -4.24
N HIS A 65 0.24 5.42 -5.23
CA HIS A 65 -0.74 4.35 -5.06
C HIS A 65 -0.35 3.39 -3.92
N HIS A 66 0.89 2.90 -3.90
CA HIS A 66 1.35 1.98 -2.86
C HIS A 66 1.44 2.66 -1.48
N VAL A 67 1.87 3.90 -1.39
CA VAL A 67 1.87 4.67 -0.13
C VAL A 67 0.45 4.83 0.40
N LEU A 68 -0.52 5.20 -0.44
CA LEU A 68 -1.93 5.28 -0.05
C LEU A 68 -2.48 3.91 0.39
N LEU A 69 -2.07 2.83 -0.28
CA LEU A 69 -2.49 1.47 0.05
C LEU A 69 -1.98 1.02 1.42
N ILE A 70 -0.65 1.16 1.68
CA ILE A 70 0.00 0.58 2.86
C ILE A 70 0.03 1.50 4.07
N ALA A 71 0.09 2.83 3.87
CA ALA A 71 0.21 3.82 4.95
C ALA A 71 -1.11 4.54 5.28
N VAL A 72 -2.13 4.45 4.42
CA VAL A 72 -3.43 5.09 4.67
C VAL A 72 -4.56 4.07 4.71
N ALA A 73 -4.80 3.30 3.65
CA ALA A 73 -5.90 2.33 3.62
C ALA A 73 -5.70 1.20 4.64
N ALA A 74 -4.48 0.62 4.69
CA ALA A 74 -4.19 -0.50 5.58
C ALA A 74 -4.40 -0.18 7.08
N PRO A 75 -3.89 0.93 7.67
CA PRO A 75 -4.14 1.25 9.07
C PRO A 75 -5.62 1.55 9.36
N LEU A 76 -6.32 2.24 8.46
CA LEU A 76 -7.75 2.51 8.60
C LEU A 76 -8.59 1.23 8.64
N LEU A 77 -8.29 0.27 7.76
CA LEU A 77 -8.96 -1.02 7.74
C LEU A 77 -8.53 -1.91 8.91
N ALA A 78 -7.23 -1.93 9.25
CA ALA A 78 -6.69 -2.67 10.38
C ALA A 78 -7.33 -2.24 11.71
N TRP A 79 -7.56 -0.94 11.90
CA TRP A 79 -8.25 -0.41 13.08
C TRP A 79 -9.59 -1.13 13.34
N THR A 80 -10.38 -1.35 12.29
CA THR A 80 -11.71 -1.97 12.41
C THR A 80 -11.64 -3.43 12.84
N LEU A 81 -10.49 -4.09 12.66
CA LEU A 81 -10.28 -5.50 13.02
C LEU A 81 -9.79 -5.68 14.45
N THR A 82 -9.12 -4.68 15.05
CA THR A 82 -8.47 -4.83 16.36
C THR A 82 -9.44 -5.24 17.46
N GLY A 83 -10.65 -4.70 17.47
CA GLY A 83 -11.71 -5.04 18.44
C GLY A 83 -12.46 -6.34 18.13
N ARG A 84 -12.16 -7.03 17.03
CA ARG A 84 -12.89 -8.24 16.59
C ARG A 84 -12.17 -9.54 16.93
N PHE A 85 -10.89 -9.47 17.21
CA PHE A 85 -10.11 -10.64 17.59
C PHE A 85 -10.48 -11.11 19.01
N SER A 86 -10.48 -12.43 19.21
CA SER A 86 -10.61 -12.98 20.53
C SER A 86 -9.51 -12.47 21.48
N PRO A 87 -9.71 -12.42 22.78
CA PRO A 87 -8.69 -12.00 23.74
C PRO A 87 -7.36 -12.73 23.59
N ARG A 88 -7.40 -14.02 23.23
CA ARG A 88 -6.19 -14.82 22.98
C ARG A 88 -5.40 -14.31 21.77
N ILE A 89 -6.08 -13.97 20.68
CA ILE A 89 -5.45 -13.42 19.46
C ILE A 89 -4.90 -12.04 19.76
N GLN A 90 -5.66 -11.18 20.46
CA GLN A 90 -5.21 -9.85 20.85
C GLN A 90 -3.94 -9.89 21.73
N ALA A 91 -3.81 -10.90 22.60
CA ALA A 91 -2.62 -11.10 23.42
C ALA A 91 -1.42 -11.61 22.62
N LEU A 92 -1.66 -12.42 21.57
CA LEU A 92 -0.62 -13.01 20.73
C LEU A 92 -0.03 -12.03 19.70
N LEU A 93 -0.87 -11.22 19.06
CA LEU A 93 -0.47 -10.35 17.95
C LEU A 93 0.68 -9.39 18.29
N PRO A 94 0.74 -8.76 19.48
CA PRO A 94 1.90 -7.95 19.87
C PRO A 94 3.22 -8.73 19.94
N ALA A 95 3.18 -10.01 20.27
CA ALA A 95 4.38 -10.86 20.26
C ALA A 95 4.83 -11.18 18.83
N LEU A 96 3.91 -11.15 17.86
CA LEU A 96 4.18 -11.37 16.45
C LEU A 96 4.57 -10.09 15.69
N SER A 97 4.69 -8.92 16.37
CA SER A 97 4.99 -7.65 15.70
C SER A 97 6.28 -7.70 14.88
N THR A 98 7.36 -8.31 15.39
CA THR A 98 8.63 -8.45 14.67
C THR A 98 8.52 -9.34 13.42
N PRO A 99 7.99 -10.58 13.47
CA PRO A 99 7.85 -11.37 12.25
C PRO A 99 6.85 -10.77 11.25
N LEU A 100 5.80 -10.09 11.68
CA LEU A 100 4.86 -9.40 10.78
C LEU A 100 5.50 -8.17 10.13
N LEU A 101 6.32 -7.41 10.87
CA LEU A 101 7.16 -6.35 10.31
C LEU A 101 8.12 -6.92 9.25
N ALA A 102 8.83 -7.99 9.58
CA ALA A 102 9.77 -8.63 8.66
C ALA A 102 9.06 -9.13 7.38
N LEU A 103 7.90 -9.76 7.52
CA LEU A 103 7.07 -10.19 6.40
C LEU A 103 6.69 -9.00 5.50
N HIS A 104 6.22 -7.91 6.10
CA HIS A 104 5.84 -6.72 5.34
C HIS A 104 7.05 -6.10 4.62
N VAL A 105 8.19 -5.98 5.28
CA VAL A 105 9.43 -5.47 4.69
C VAL A 105 9.89 -6.34 3.53
N VAL A 106 9.88 -7.67 3.68
CA VAL A 106 10.26 -8.60 2.60
C VAL A 106 9.33 -8.43 1.39
N ILE A 107 8.01 -8.41 1.59
CA ILE A 107 7.03 -8.22 0.52
C ILE A 107 7.22 -6.86 -0.16
N PHE A 108 7.44 -5.81 0.64
CA PHE A 108 7.74 -4.47 0.13
C PHE A 108 8.97 -4.48 -0.79
N TRP A 109 10.10 -5.04 -0.36
CA TRP A 109 11.31 -5.11 -1.17
C TRP A 109 11.15 -5.98 -2.43
N VAL A 110 10.51 -7.15 -2.32
CA VAL A 110 10.26 -8.04 -3.47
C VAL A 110 9.53 -7.30 -4.59
N TRP A 111 8.45 -6.58 -4.27
CA TRP A 111 7.67 -5.88 -5.30
C TRP A 111 8.30 -4.58 -5.81
N HIS A 112 9.36 -4.10 -5.16
CA HIS A 112 10.17 -2.98 -5.66
C HIS A 112 11.46 -3.43 -6.35
N MET A 113 11.72 -4.75 -6.46
CA MET A 113 12.75 -5.25 -7.36
C MET A 113 12.32 -5.02 -8.82
N PRO A 114 13.19 -4.44 -9.69
CA PRO A 114 12.81 -4.08 -11.07
C PRO A 114 12.18 -5.22 -11.86
N ASP A 115 12.73 -6.44 -11.77
CA ASP A 115 12.23 -7.60 -12.51
C ASP A 115 10.85 -8.07 -11.99
N ALA A 116 10.67 -8.19 -10.67
CA ALA A 116 9.40 -8.59 -10.08
C ALA A 116 8.30 -7.56 -10.39
N TYR A 117 8.64 -6.28 -10.32
CA TYR A 117 7.76 -5.18 -10.70
C TYR A 117 7.37 -5.24 -12.19
N ALA A 118 8.33 -5.41 -13.09
CA ALA A 118 8.06 -5.51 -14.52
C ALA A 118 7.15 -6.70 -14.85
N GLN A 119 7.36 -7.86 -14.22
CA GLN A 119 6.49 -9.03 -14.35
C GLN A 119 5.07 -8.77 -13.82
N ALA A 120 4.94 -8.06 -12.70
CA ALA A 120 3.63 -7.69 -12.17
C ALA A 120 2.86 -6.76 -13.13
N LEU A 121 3.53 -5.85 -13.84
CA LEU A 121 2.88 -5.01 -14.85
C LEU A 121 2.53 -5.79 -16.13
N ALA A 122 3.26 -6.84 -16.46
CA ALA A 122 3.03 -7.66 -17.66
C ALA A 122 1.93 -8.73 -17.47
N SER A 123 1.51 -9.01 -16.21
CA SER A 123 0.61 -10.13 -15.89
C SER A 123 -0.45 -9.71 -14.88
N THR A 124 -1.73 -9.78 -15.30
CA THR A 124 -2.87 -9.46 -14.41
C THR A 124 -2.87 -10.28 -13.11
N PRO A 125 -2.64 -11.60 -13.09
CA PRO A 125 -2.55 -12.36 -11.86
C PRO A 125 -1.42 -11.89 -10.94
N LEU A 126 -0.22 -11.59 -11.48
CA LEU A 126 0.90 -11.09 -10.68
C LEU A 126 0.65 -9.67 -10.16
N TYR A 127 -0.02 -8.83 -10.96
CA TYR A 127 -0.46 -7.52 -10.51
C TYR A 127 -1.35 -7.63 -9.27
N TRP A 128 -2.37 -8.49 -9.31
CA TRP A 128 -3.25 -8.68 -8.16
C TRP A 128 -2.56 -9.34 -6.97
N LEU A 129 -1.64 -10.28 -7.22
CA LEU A 129 -0.80 -10.85 -6.16
C LEU A 129 0.03 -9.77 -5.46
N MET A 130 0.62 -8.84 -6.22
CA MET A 130 1.34 -7.68 -5.67
C MET A 130 0.42 -6.85 -4.77
N GLN A 131 -0.76 -6.45 -5.26
CA GLN A 131 -1.66 -5.59 -4.52
C GLN A 131 -2.19 -6.26 -3.24
N VAL A 132 -2.62 -7.52 -3.35
CA VAL A 132 -3.17 -8.28 -2.21
C VAL A 132 -2.11 -8.57 -1.16
N SER A 133 -0.89 -8.94 -1.58
CA SER A 133 0.20 -9.21 -0.64
C SER A 133 0.70 -7.94 0.07
N LEU A 134 0.81 -6.81 -0.65
CA LEU A 134 1.15 -5.51 -0.05
C LEU A 134 0.08 -5.06 0.96
N LEU A 135 -1.19 -5.06 0.57
CA LEU A 135 -2.28 -4.67 1.48
C LEU A 135 -2.38 -5.63 2.67
N GLY A 136 -2.37 -6.94 2.41
CA GLY A 136 -2.53 -7.97 3.44
C GLY A 136 -1.40 -7.94 4.47
N SER A 137 -0.14 -7.87 4.02
CA SER A 137 1.00 -7.76 4.93
C SER A 137 1.00 -6.45 5.72
N ALA A 138 0.64 -5.33 5.06
CA ALA A 138 0.50 -4.05 5.74
C ALA A 138 -0.62 -4.08 6.79
N MET A 139 -1.79 -4.67 6.49
CA MET A 139 -2.87 -4.80 7.47
C MET A 139 -2.44 -5.63 8.68
N LEU A 140 -1.76 -6.77 8.48
CA LEU A 140 -1.23 -7.59 9.58
C LEU A 140 -0.22 -6.82 10.41
N PHE A 141 0.70 -6.09 9.77
CA PHE A 141 1.66 -5.21 10.43
C PHE A 141 0.94 -4.13 11.26
N TRP A 142 -0.02 -3.41 10.66
CA TRP A 142 -0.75 -2.35 11.37
C TRP A 142 -1.60 -2.87 12.52
N VAL A 143 -2.25 -4.03 12.40
CA VAL A 143 -2.95 -4.66 13.52
C VAL A 143 -1.99 -4.94 14.68
N ALA A 144 -0.81 -5.48 14.39
CA ALA A 144 0.20 -5.75 15.43
C ALA A 144 0.73 -4.46 16.08
N VAL A 145 0.95 -3.40 15.30
CA VAL A 145 1.38 -2.08 15.79
C VAL A 145 0.30 -1.45 16.68
N LEU A 146 -0.96 -1.47 16.25
CA LEU A 146 -2.09 -0.87 16.98
C LEU A 146 -2.36 -1.56 18.34
N LEU A 147 -2.00 -2.84 18.45
CA LEU A 147 -2.15 -3.63 19.68
C LEU A 147 -0.86 -3.68 20.53
N ALA A 148 0.26 -3.19 20.01
CA ALA A 148 1.56 -3.24 20.68
C ALA A 148 1.67 -2.16 21.77
N ALA A 149 2.58 -2.39 22.73
CA ALA A 149 3.00 -1.34 23.66
C ALA A 149 3.68 -0.17 22.90
N PRO A 150 3.50 1.08 23.32
CA PRO A 150 3.95 2.27 22.59
C PRO A 150 5.41 2.22 22.12
N GLY A 151 6.33 1.77 22.96
CA GLY A 151 7.75 1.66 22.60
C GLY A 151 8.01 0.69 21.44
N ARG A 152 7.32 -0.47 21.40
CA ARG A 152 7.43 -1.42 20.30
C ARG A 152 6.79 -0.89 19.03
N ALA A 153 5.66 -0.21 19.14
CA ALA A 153 5.00 0.42 18.01
C ALA A 153 5.92 1.47 17.36
N VAL A 154 6.53 2.36 18.16
CA VAL A 154 7.48 3.36 17.66
C VAL A 154 8.68 2.71 16.96
N VAL A 155 9.30 1.69 17.56
CA VAL A 155 10.42 0.97 16.92
C VAL A 155 10.01 0.36 15.60
N ALA A 156 8.85 -0.28 15.52
CA ALA A 156 8.35 -0.90 14.29
C ALA A 156 8.09 0.16 13.20
N LEU A 157 7.51 1.31 13.56
CA LEU A 157 7.28 2.43 12.62
C LEU A 157 8.60 3.03 12.14
N VAL A 158 9.57 3.24 13.02
CA VAL A 158 10.90 3.75 12.64
C VAL A 158 11.58 2.78 11.66
N VAL A 159 11.52 1.47 11.92
CA VAL A 159 12.12 0.48 11.02
C VAL A 159 11.47 0.49 9.65
N VAL A 160 10.13 0.47 9.55
CA VAL A 160 9.46 0.47 8.24
C VAL A 160 9.70 1.77 7.49
N THR A 161 9.67 2.91 8.19
CA THR A 161 10.00 4.23 7.59
C THR A 161 11.44 4.27 7.09
N ALA A 162 12.40 3.73 7.83
CA ALA A 162 13.78 3.63 7.41
C ALA A 162 13.95 2.76 6.14
N GLN A 163 13.19 1.65 6.02
CA GLN A 163 13.21 0.82 4.82
C GLN A 163 12.65 1.57 3.60
N MET A 164 11.55 2.32 3.77
CA MET A 164 10.99 3.16 2.71
C MET A 164 11.97 4.27 2.31
N GLY A 165 12.60 4.93 3.28
CA GLY A 165 13.62 5.95 3.05
C GLY A 165 14.86 5.40 2.34
N LEU A 166 15.31 4.19 2.69
CA LEU A 166 16.43 3.53 2.03
C LEU A 166 16.12 3.25 0.54
N LEU A 167 14.95 2.70 0.25
CA LEU A 167 14.53 2.49 -1.13
C LEU A 167 14.38 3.83 -1.87
N GLY A 168 13.76 4.83 -1.23
CA GLY A 168 13.65 6.19 -1.78
C GLY A 168 15.01 6.78 -2.15
N ALA A 169 16.01 6.64 -1.26
CA ALA A 169 17.38 7.06 -1.54
C ALA A 169 18.01 6.32 -2.73
N LEU A 170 17.84 4.98 -2.80
CA LEU A 170 18.31 4.20 -3.94
C LEU A 170 17.72 4.69 -5.27
N LEU A 171 16.42 5.04 -5.28
CA LEU A 171 15.74 5.54 -6.47
C LEU A 171 16.22 6.94 -6.90
N VAL A 172 16.46 7.83 -5.91
CA VAL A 172 16.93 9.20 -6.17
C VAL A 172 18.36 9.21 -6.70
N PHE A 173 19.24 8.39 -6.13
CA PHE A 173 20.68 8.39 -6.43
C PHE A 173 21.09 7.38 -7.51
N ALA A 174 20.15 6.61 -8.09
CA ALA A 174 20.46 5.74 -9.21
C ALA A 174 20.86 6.57 -10.45
N ASP A 175 21.96 6.19 -11.10
CA ASP A 175 22.51 6.90 -12.26
C ASP A 175 21.68 6.72 -13.54
N GLN A 176 20.76 5.74 -13.54
CA GLN A 176 19.92 5.41 -14.69
C GLN A 176 18.55 4.86 -14.24
N PRO A 177 17.53 4.94 -15.12
CA PRO A 177 16.22 4.38 -14.82
C PRO A 177 16.28 2.88 -14.58
N LEU A 178 15.79 2.42 -13.43
CA LEU A 178 15.75 1.01 -13.04
C LEU A 178 14.48 0.31 -13.56
N TYR A 179 13.40 1.06 -13.77
CA TYR A 179 12.08 0.50 -14.10
C TYR A 179 11.77 0.62 -15.59
N LEU A 180 12.24 -0.35 -16.36
CA LEU A 180 12.12 -0.41 -17.81
C LEU A 180 10.71 -0.20 -18.38
N PRO A 181 9.60 -0.68 -17.72
CA PRO A 181 8.25 -0.44 -18.23
C PRO A 181 7.89 1.04 -18.41
N HIS A 182 8.57 1.95 -17.71
CA HIS A 182 8.28 3.39 -17.76
C HIS A 182 9.15 4.19 -18.73
N LEU A 183 10.12 3.57 -19.42
CA LEU A 183 11.01 4.27 -20.34
C LEU A 183 10.29 5.00 -21.49
N GLY A 184 9.16 4.48 -21.96
CA GLY A 184 8.42 5.05 -23.09
C GLY A 184 7.12 5.75 -22.72
N THR A 185 6.76 5.83 -21.43
CA THR A 185 5.41 6.24 -21.00
C THR A 185 5.35 7.59 -20.30
N THR A 186 6.49 8.15 -19.89
CA THR A 186 6.59 9.39 -19.09
C THR A 186 6.60 10.66 -19.93
N ALA A 187 7.05 10.63 -21.18
CA ALA A 187 7.20 11.78 -22.06
C ALA A 187 5.90 12.63 -22.23
N PRO A 188 4.69 12.03 -22.34
CA PRO A 188 3.44 12.80 -22.41
C PRO A 188 3.14 13.64 -21.17
N PHE A 189 3.86 13.40 -20.06
CA PHE A 189 3.75 14.15 -18.80
C PHE A 189 4.88 15.16 -18.60
N GLY A 190 5.69 15.41 -19.64
CA GLY A 190 6.80 16.36 -19.58
C GLY A 190 8.00 15.90 -18.76
N MET A 191 8.14 14.60 -18.52
CA MET A 191 9.24 14.01 -17.75
C MET A 191 9.92 12.90 -18.54
N ASP A 192 11.21 12.68 -18.32
CA ASP A 192 11.87 11.44 -18.68
C ASP A 192 11.71 10.39 -17.55
N ALA A 193 12.07 9.15 -17.83
CA ALA A 193 11.94 8.06 -16.87
C ALA A 193 12.85 8.22 -15.64
N GLN A 194 13.98 8.87 -15.78
CA GLN A 194 14.90 9.15 -14.66
C GLN A 194 14.28 10.18 -13.70
N THR A 195 13.74 11.25 -14.24
CA THR A 195 13.06 12.29 -13.45
C THR A 195 11.83 11.74 -12.71
N ASP A 196 11.02 10.90 -13.38
CA ASP A 196 9.87 10.24 -12.76
C ASP A 196 10.30 9.29 -11.64
N GLN A 197 11.38 8.51 -11.84
CA GLN A 197 11.96 7.64 -10.80
C GLN A 197 12.48 8.43 -9.60
N GLN A 198 13.18 9.54 -9.84
CA GLN A 198 13.66 10.41 -8.77
C GLN A 198 12.52 11.04 -7.99
N LEU A 199 11.46 11.47 -8.68
CA LEU A 199 10.23 11.96 -8.04
C LEU A 199 9.58 10.86 -7.17
N ALA A 200 9.52 9.64 -7.67
CA ALA A 200 9.04 8.48 -6.90
C ALA A 200 9.84 8.27 -5.61
N GLY A 201 11.17 8.33 -5.71
CA GLY A 201 12.07 8.24 -4.56
C GLY A 201 11.86 9.36 -3.55
N LEU A 202 11.69 10.59 -3.99
CA LEU A 202 11.38 11.74 -3.12
C LEU A 202 10.03 11.57 -2.41
N ILE A 203 9.00 11.05 -3.11
CA ILE A 203 7.69 10.76 -2.52
C ILE A 203 7.81 9.70 -1.42
N MET A 204 8.62 8.68 -1.61
CA MET A 204 8.88 7.67 -0.58
C MET A 204 9.67 8.23 0.59
N TRP A 205 10.62 9.11 0.33
CA TRP A 205 11.51 9.62 1.37
C TRP A 205 10.85 10.70 2.24
N VAL A 206 10.15 11.67 1.64
CA VAL A 206 9.64 12.85 2.36
C VAL A 206 8.22 12.67 2.89
N PRO A 207 7.16 12.46 2.06
CA PRO A 207 5.80 12.35 2.60
C PRO A 207 5.53 11.05 3.34
N ALA A 208 6.16 9.94 2.91
CA ALA A 208 5.94 8.65 3.54
C ALA A 208 6.74 8.48 4.85
N ALA A 209 7.67 9.38 5.15
CA ALA A 209 8.37 9.44 6.43
C ALA A 209 7.62 10.27 7.50
N LEU A 210 6.52 10.93 7.12
CA LEU A 210 5.67 11.64 8.07
C LEU A 210 4.68 10.62 8.68
N PRO A 211 4.74 10.39 10.00
CA PRO A 211 3.83 9.46 10.69
C PRO A 211 2.40 9.99 10.78
#